data_f05e52afa82f1bae1cd360a5a4479298
#
_entry.id   f05e52afa82f1bae1cd360a5a4479298
#
_cell.length_a   1.000
_cell.length_b   1.000
_cell.length_c   1.000
_cell.angle_alpha   90.00
_cell.angle_beta   90.00
_cell.angle_gamma   90.00
#
_symmetry.space_group_name_H-M   'P 1'
#
loop_
_entity.id
_entity.type
_entity.pdbx_description
1 polymer ?
#
loop_
_entity_poly.entity_id
_entity_poly.type
_entity_poly.pdbx_seq_one_letter_code
_entity_poly.pdbx_strand_id
1 'polypeptide(L)'
;MNIVIPYVKSTIGFLGIIVGGIAVITIVYFFIMFFVLMRRGYQFRKMNNDIVREYQENKNGELFLEKLLAMDMKPKDMQDEMTWYLNIATAFNVLGKRNESIALFKQLEEVATEKDKELIQTSIKFVQEQLEK
;
A
#
# COMPACT_ATOMS: atom_id res chain seq x y z
N MET A 1 34.15 50.00 -19.42
CA MET A 1 33.72 49.30 -18.19
C MET A 1 32.19 49.22 -18.06
N ASN A 2 31.45 50.24 -18.48
CA ASN A 2 29.97 50.24 -18.34
C ASN A 2 29.23 49.35 -19.34
N ILE A 3 29.86 48.78 -20.35
CA ILE A 3 29.22 47.94 -21.39
C ILE A 3 29.15 46.46 -20.94
N VAL A 4 30.08 46.02 -20.10
CA VAL A 4 30.15 44.61 -19.64
C VAL A 4 29.13 44.28 -18.57
N ILE A 5 28.77 45.26 -17.71
CA ILE A 5 27.83 45.06 -16.60
C ILE A 5 26.39 44.79 -17.07
N PRO A 6 25.82 45.53 -18.06
CA PRO A 6 24.51 45.17 -18.60
C PRO A 6 24.44 43.79 -19.25
N TYR A 7 25.54 43.42 -19.95
CA TYR A 7 25.63 42.12 -20.60
C TYR A 7 25.68 40.96 -19.59
N VAL A 8 26.49 41.10 -18.52
CA VAL A 8 26.54 40.14 -17.44
C VAL A 8 25.22 39.99 -16.71
N LYS A 9 24.50 41.09 -16.43
CA LYS A 9 23.16 41.07 -15.85
C LYS A 9 22.15 40.36 -16.74
N SER A 10 22.18 40.58 -18.04
CA SER A 10 21.32 39.88 -18.99
C SER A 10 21.60 38.37 -19.02
N THR A 11 22.86 37.97 -19.01
CA THR A 11 23.26 36.55 -19.00
C THR A 11 22.84 35.88 -17.71
N ILE A 12 23.05 36.50 -16.54
CA ILE A 12 22.61 35.99 -15.25
C ILE A 12 21.08 35.87 -15.20
N GLY A 13 20.35 36.86 -15.70
CA GLY A 13 18.89 36.81 -15.80
C GLY A 13 18.39 35.66 -16.67
N PHE A 14 19.04 35.42 -17.81
CA PHE A 14 18.72 34.32 -18.71
C PHE A 14 18.98 32.95 -18.07
N LEU A 15 20.13 32.77 -17.41
CA LEU A 15 20.45 31.58 -16.65
C LEU A 15 19.45 31.33 -15.50
N GLY A 16 19.05 32.40 -14.81
CA GLY A 16 18.04 32.35 -13.75
C GLY A 16 16.67 31.85 -14.26
N ILE A 17 16.26 32.28 -15.44
CA ILE A 17 15.04 31.80 -16.08
C ILE A 17 15.11 30.33 -16.45
N ILE A 18 16.23 29.87 -16.99
CA ILE A 18 16.45 28.46 -17.34
C ILE A 18 16.42 27.58 -16.08
N VAL A 19 17.19 27.94 -15.06
CA VAL A 19 17.26 27.20 -13.80
C VAL A 19 15.90 27.19 -13.10
N GLY A 20 15.22 28.32 -13.06
CA GLY A 20 13.87 28.44 -12.51
C GLY A 20 12.87 27.59 -13.27
N GLY A 21 12.94 27.57 -14.59
CA GLY A 21 12.10 26.75 -15.46
C GLY A 21 12.30 25.26 -15.21
N ILE A 22 13.54 24.81 -15.12
CA ILE A 22 13.87 23.41 -14.80
C ILE A 22 13.35 23.04 -13.41
N ALA A 23 13.54 23.91 -12.42
CA ALA A 23 13.04 23.65 -11.05
C ALA A 23 11.52 23.49 -11.02
N VAL A 24 10.78 24.37 -11.72
CA VAL A 24 9.31 24.30 -11.81
C VAL A 24 8.87 22.99 -12.49
N ILE A 25 9.49 22.62 -13.62
CA ILE A 25 9.18 21.36 -14.31
C ILE A 25 9.43 20.15 -13.41
N THR A 26 10.53 20.14 -12.68
CA THR A 26 10.87 19.07 -11.74
C THR A 26 9.84 18.96 -10.62
N ILE A 27 9.45 20.08 -10.03
CA ILE A 27 8.42 20.10 -8.97
C ILE A 27 7.09 19.58 -9.50
N VAL A 28 6.63 20.06 -10.67
CA VAL A 28 5.39 19.59 -11.31
C VAL A 28 5.45 18.10 -11.60
N TYR A 29 6.58 17.60 -12.10
CA TYR A 29 6.77 16.16 -12.34
C TYR A 29 6.66 15.36 -11.04
N PHE A 30 7.30 15.79 -9.95
CA PHE A 30 7.18 15.15 -8.65
C PHE A 30 5.75 15.16 -8.13
N PHE A 31 5.01 16.26 -8.28
CA PHE A 31 3.61 16.32 -7.88
C PHE A 31 2.74 15.35 -8.67
N ILE A 32 2.93 15.27 -9.99
CA ILE A 32 2.17 14.34 -10.85
C ILE A 32 2.48 12.91 -10.44
N MET A 33 3.77 12.55 -10.28
CA MET A 33 4.18 11.20 -9.86
C MET A 33 3.62 10.85 -8.49
N PHE A 34 3.72 11.75 -7.53
CA PHE A 34 3.17 11.59 -6.19
C PHE A 34 1.66 11.37 -6.23
N PHE A 35 0.93 12.19 -7.01
CA PHE A 35 -0.52 12.07 -7.14
C PHE A 35 -0.93 10.74 -7.79
N VAL A 36 -0.22 10.30 -8.83
CA VAL A 36 -0.48 9.00 -9.48
C VAL A 36 -0.23 7.85 -8.54
N LEU A 37 0.87 7.88 -7.76
CA LEU A 37 1.19 6.84 -6.77
C LEU A 37 0.16 6.81 -5.64
N MET A 38 -0.23 7.96 -5.12
CA MET A 38 -1.25 8.09 -4.09
C MET A 38 -2.61 7.57 -4.57
N ARG A 39 -2.99 7.90 -5.80
CA ARG A 39 -4.24 7.45 -6.40
C ARG A 39 -4.29 5.92 -6.55
N ARG A 40 -3.19 5.30 -6.96
CA ARG A 40 -3.11 3.83 -7.08
C ARG A 40 -3.25 3.14 -5.73
N GLY A 41 -2.51 3.61 -4.73
CA GLY A 41 -2.64 3.08 -3.37
C GLY A 41 -4.02 3.34 -2.77
N TYR A 42 -4.63 4.47 -3.06
CA TYR A 42 -5.98 4.80 -2.62
C TYR A 42 -7.03 3.85 -3.23
N GLN A 43 -6.95 3.55 -4.51
CA GLN A 43 -7.88 2.64 -5.18
C GLN A 43 -7.80 1.23 -4.61
N PHE A 44 -6.59 0.71 -4.40
CA PHE A 44 -6.39 -0.59 -3.76
C PHE A 44 -7.01 -0.62 -2.36
N ARG A 45 -6.67 0.34 -1.52
CA ARG A 45 -7.17 0.42 -0.14
C ARG A 45 -8.68 0.56 -0.08
N LYS A 46 -9.26 1.35 -0.97
CA LYS A 46 -10.71 1.49 -1.08
C LYS A 46 -11.38 0.16 -1.43
N MET A 47 -10.90 -0.55 -2.45
CA MET A 47 -11.42 -1.85 -2.84
C MET A 47 -11.30 -2.87 -1.70
N ASN A 48 -10.13 -2.94 -1.08
CA ASN A 48 -9.88 -3.84 0.05
C ASN A 48 -10.82 -3.55 1.23
N ASN A 49 -10.99 -2.28 1.58
CA ASN A 49 -11.90 -1.87 2.65
C ASN A 49 -13.37 -2.14 2.32
N ASP A 50 -13.78 -1.96 1.08
CA ASP A 50 -15.15 -2.26 0.62
C ASP A 50 -15.43 -3.77 0.73
N ILE A 51 -14.47 -4.61 0.37
CA ILE A 51 -14.58 -6.07 0.50
C ILE A 51 -14.68 -6.49 1.97
N VAL A 52 -13.85 -5.92 2.83
CA VAL A 52 -13.90 -6.19 4.29
C VAL A 52 -15.23 -5.75 4.89
N ARG A 53 -15.72 -4.58 4.52
CA ARG A 53 -17.00 -4.06 5.01
C ARG A 53 -18.16 -4.95 4.55
N GLU A 54 -18.18 -5.36 3.30
CA GLU A 54 -19.18 -6.28 2.77
C GLU A 54 -19.19 -7.61 3.54
N TYR A 55 -18.02 -8.16 3.84
CA TYR A 55 -17.92 -9.35 4.67
C TYR A 55 -18.45 -9.13 6.09
N GLN A 56 -18.19 -7.97 6.69
CA GLN A 56 -18.73 -7.64 8.01
C GLN A 56 -20.27 -7.58 8.03
N GLU A 57 -20.87 -7.22 6.91
CA GLU A 57 -22.32 -7.15 6.76
C GLU A 57 -22.95 -8.52 6.47
N ASN A 58 -22.40 -9.28 5.52
CA ASN A 58 -23.00 -10.55 5.05
C ASN A 58 -22.43 -11.82 5.68
N LYS A 59 -21.26 -11.74 6.34
CA LYS A 59 -20.55 -12.87 6.95
C LYS A 59 -20.30 -14.05 6.01
N ASN A 60 -20.25 -13.81 4.70
CA ASN A 60 -19.97 -14.82 3.68
C ASN A 60 -18.46 -14.95 3.43
N GLY A 61 -17.82 -15.92 4.08
CA GLY A 61 -16.37 -16.14 4.00
C GLY A 61 -15.90 -16.59 2.62
N GLU A 62 -16.69 -17.37 1.88
CA GLU A 62 -16.35 -17.81 0.53
C GLU A 62 -16.30 -16.63 -0.45
N LEU A 63 -17.31 -15.78 -0.41
CA LEU A 63 -17.37 -14.56 -1.21
C LEU A 63 -16.24 -13.59 -0.83
N PHE A 64 -15.94 -13.48 0.47
CA PHE A 64 -14.84 -12.66 0.97
C PHE A 64 -13.49 -13.08 0.37
N LEU A 65 -13.17 -14.37 0.43
CA LEU A 65 -11.94 -14.90 -0.15
C LEU A 65 -11.91 -14.74 -1.68
N GLU A 66 -13.01 -15.07 -2.34
CA GLU A 66 -13.13 -14.92 -3.80
C GLU A 66 -12.85 -13.50 -4.26
N LYS A 67 -13.46 -12.51 -3.60
CA LYS A 67 -13.26 -11.10 -3.94
C LYS A 67 -11.83 -10.61 -3.67
N LEU A 68 -11.21 -11.04 -2.58
CA LEU A 68 -9.82 -10.71 -2.30
C LEU A 68 -8.86 -11.25 -3.36
N LEU A 69 -9.06 -12.49 -3.81
CA LEU A 69 -8.23 -13.13 -4.84
C LEU A 69 -8.49 -12.57 -6.23
N ALA A 70 -9.71 -12.12 -6.51
CA ALA A 70 -10.13 -11.59 -7.80
C ALA A 70 -9.89 -10.09 -7.97
N MET A 71 -9.26 -9.41 -7.00
CA MET A 71 -8.97 -7.98 -7.11
C MET A 71 -8.14 -7.68 -8.35
N ASP A 72 -8.63 -6.80 -9.21
CA ASP A 72 -7.93 -6.35 -10.41
C ASP A 72 -6.68 -5.54 -10.08
N MET A 73 -6.73 -4.78 -9.01
CA MET A 73 -5.59 -4.03 -8.50
C MET A 73 -4.87 -4.84 -7.43
N LYS A 74 -3.61 -5.17 -7.71
CA LYS A 74 -2.72 -5.78 -6.73
C LYS A 74 -2.02 -4.70 -5.90
N PRO A 75 -1.72 -4.99 -4.61
CA PRO A 75 -0.96 -4.05 -3.79
C PRO A 75 0.42 -3.82 -4.38
N LYS A 76 0.94 -2.59 -4.27
CA LYS A 76 2.25 -2.21 -4.83
C LYS A 76 3.27 -1.87 -3.76
N ASP A 77 2.83 -1.48 -2.57
CA ASP A 77 3.73 -1.27 -1.45
C ASP A 77 3.62 -2.43 -0.45
N MET A 78 4.65 -2.56 0.38
CA MET A 78 4.78 -3.64 1.35
C MET A 78 3.65 -3.62 2.40
N GLN A 79 3.19 -2.45 2.80
CA GLN A 79 2.15 -2.31 3.81
C GLN A 79 0.77 -2.74 3.29
N ASP A 80 0.42 -2.32 2.08
CA ASP A 80 -0.82 -2.73 1.42
C ASP A 80 -0.80 -4.23 1.11
N GLU A 81 0.34 -4.77 0.68
CA GLU A 81 0.54 -6.21 0.46
C GLU A 81 0.36 -7.00 1.75
N MET A 82 0.94 -6.55 2.85
CA MET A 82 0.77 -7.17 4.16
C MET A 82 -0.71 -7.18 4.57
N THR A 83 -1.40 -6.06 4.43
CA THR A 83 -2.82 -5.95 4.76
C THR A 83 -3.67 -6.91 3.92
N TRP A 84 -3.38 -7.02 2.64
CA TRP A 84 -4.08 -7.94 1.73
C TRP A 84 -3.91 -9.40 2.14
N TYR A 85 -2.67 -9.83 2.40
CA TYR A 85 -2.39 -11.19 2.85
C TYR A 85 -2.99 -11.49 4.23
N LEU A 86 -2.99 -10.51 5.16
CA LEU A 86 -3.65 -10.67 6.46
C LEU A 86 -5.17 -10.91 6.30
N ASN A 87 -5.80 -10.22 5.37
CA ASN A 87 -7.22 -10.45 5.07
C ASN A 87 -7.45 -11.82 4.43
N ILE A 88 -6.57 -12.29 3.56
CA ILE A 88 -6.63 -13.65 2.99
C ILE A 88 -6.47 -14.71 4.09
N ALA A 89 -5.52 -14.56 4.99
CA ALA A 89 -5.33 -15.47 6.11
C ALA A 89 -6.56 -15.51 7.03
N THR A 90 -7.17 -14.36 7.27
CA THR A 90 -8.43 -14.25 8.03
C THR A 90 -9.58 -14.95 7.32
N ALA A 91 -9.69 -14.80 6.00
CA ALA A 91 -10.69 -15.51 5.19
C ALA A 91 -10.52 -17.03 5.26
N PHE A 92 -9.29 -17.54 5.22
CA PHE A 92 -9.02 -18.97 5.43
C PHE A 92 -9.51 -19.45 6.79
N ASN A 93 -9.26 -18.69 7.85
CA ASN A 93 -9.73 -19.05 9.18
C ASN A 93 -11.27 -19.10 9.26
N VAL A 94 -11.94 -18.11 8.68
CA VAL A 94 -13.42 -18.05 8.63
C VAL A 94 -14.01 -19.25 7.90
N LEU A 95 -13.33 -19.73 6.85
CA LEU A 95 -13.73 -20.92 6.08
C LEU A 95 -13.41 -22.24 6.76
N GLY A 96 -12.84 -22.22 7.96
CA GLY A 96 -12.41 -23.41 8.68
C GLY A 96 -11.08 -24.00 8.19
N LYS A 97 -10.42 -23.35 7.23
CA LYS A 97 -9.08 -23.72 6.75
C LYS A 97 -8.00 -23.17 7.68
N ARG A 98 -8.01 -23.62 8.92
CA ARG A 98 -7.18 -23.06 9.99
C ARG A 98 -5.70 -23.33 9.80
N ASN A 99 -5.34 -24.50 9.30
CA ASN A 99 -3.95 -24.86 9.04
C ASN A 99 -3.34 -23.96 7.95
N GLU A 100 -4.08 -23.70 6.87
CA GLU A 100 -3.68 -22.79 5.80
C GLU A 100 -3.58 -21.35 6.32
N SER A 101 -4.52 -20.94 7.17
CA SER A 101 -4.48 -19.62 7.82
C SER A 101 -3.23 -19.45 8.67
N ILE A 102 -2.92 -20.41 9.54
CA ILE A 102 -1.71 -20.39 10.40
C ILE A 102 -0.45 -20.39 9.54
N ALA A 103 -0.38 -21.21 8.50
CA ALA A 103 0.77 -21.27 7.60
C ALA A 103 1.04 -19.91 6.94
N LEU A 104 -0.01 -19.23 6.48
CA LEU A 104 0.11 -17.91 5.88
C LEU A 104 0.51 -16.84 6.91
N PHE A 105 -0.08 -16.83 8.09
CA PHE A 105 0.32 -15.91 9.15
C PHE A 105 1.80 -16.10 9.55
N LYS A 106 2.30 -17.33 9.62
CA LYS A 106 3.72 -17.62 9.93
C LYS A 106 4.65 -17.09 8.84
N GLN A 107 4.29 -17.23 7.57
CA GLN A 107 5.05 -16.64 6.47
C GLN A 107 5.09 -15.11 6.55
N LEU A 108 3.97 -14.48 6.90
CA LEU A 108 3.89 -13.04 7.06
C LEU A 108 4.71 -12.54 8.27
N GLU A 109 4.76 -13.32 9.35
CA GLU A 109 5.57 -13.00 10.53
C GLU A 109 7.06 -12.88 10.20
N GLU A 110 7.57 -13.69 9.28
CA GLU A 110 8.98 -13.65 8.87
C GLU A 110 9.40 -12.33 8.22
N VAL A 111 8.49 -11.66 7.54
CA VAL A 111 8.73 -10.40 6.80
C VAL A 111 8.11 -9.18 7.46
N ALA A 112 7.39 -9.35 8.55
CA ALA A 112 6.67 -8.27 9.23
C ALA A 112 7.62 -7.37 10.03
N THR A 113 7.19 -6.10 10.20
CA THR A 113 7.81 -5.18 11.15
C THR A 113 7.52 -5.63 12.60
N GLU A 114 8.30 -5.15 13.57
CA GLU A 114 8.08 -5.51 14.99
C GLU A 114 6.67 -5.18 15.48
N LYS A 115 6.09 -4.09 15.00
CA LYS A 115 4.72 -3.70 15.31
C LYS A 115 3.69 -4.71 14.76
N ASP A 116 3.88 -5.15 13.54
CA ASP A 116 2.96 -6.08 12.87
C ASP A 116 3.13 -7.52 13.38
N LYS A 117 4.33 -7.90 13.81
CA LYS A 117 4.60 -9.23 14.40
C LYS A 117 3.72 -9.52 15.61
N GLU A 118 3.53 -8.57 16.50
CA GLU A 118 2.68 -8.75 17.68
C GLU A 118 1.23 -9.06 17.28
N LEU A 119 0.70 -8.34 16.30
CA LEU A 119 -0.64 -8.58 15.76
C LEU A 119 -0.75 -9.97 15.13
N ILE A 120 0.26 -10.36 14.33
CA ILE A 120 0.29 -11.65 13.65
C ILE A 120 0.38 -12.80 14.67
N GLN A 121 1.24 -12.68 15.67
CA GLN A 121 1.37 -13.70 16.75
C GLN A 121 0.07 -13.86 17.53
N THR A 122 -0.62 -12.75 17.83
CA THR A 122 -1.94 -12.78 18.46
C THR A 122 -2.96 -13.50 17.58
N SER A 123 -2.93 -13.25 16.27
CA SER A 123 -3.82 -13.90 15.30
C SER A 123 -3.54 -15.40 15.20
N ILE A 124 -2.27 -15.81 15.16
CA ILE A 124 -1.87 -17.23 15.16
C ILE A 124 -2.39 -17.92 16.41
N LYS A 125 -2.18 -17.34 17.58
CA LYS A 125 -2.64 -17.88 18.85
C LYS A 125 -4.17 -18.05 18.86
N PHE A 126 -4.90 -17.06 18.40
CA PHE A 126 -6.36 -17.11 18.30
C PHE A 126 -6.84 -18.28 17.42
N VAL A 127 -6.21 -18.47 16.25
CA VAL A 127 -6.57 -19.57 15.33
C VAL A 127 -6.20 -20.93 15.92
N GLN A 128 -5.04 -21.04 16.59
CA GLN A 128 -4.62 -22.27 17.27
C GLN A 128 -5.59 -22.66 18.39
N GLU A 129 -6.05 -21.72 19.19
CA GLU A 129 -7.05 -21.96 20.22
C GLU A 129 -8.38 -22.47 19.66
N GLN A 130 -8.75 -22.07 18.45
CA GLN A 130 -9.92 -22.59 17.75
C GLN A 130 -9.73 -24.03 17.22
N LEU A 131 -8.50 -24.43 16.93
CA LEU A 131 -8.20 -25.81 16.51
C LEU A 131 -8.33 -26.82 17.67
N GLU A 132 -8.06 -26.37 18.89
CA GLU A 132 -8.09 -27.22 20.09
C GLU A 132 -9.52 -27.44 20.64
N LYS A 133 -10.50 -26.68 20.15
CA LYS A 133 -11.91 -26.81 20.53
C LYS A 133 -12.67 -27.75 19.60
#